data_2a393f660a49cb2608fcb157e895db0e
#
_entry.id   2a393f660a49cb2608fcb157e895db0e
#
_cell.length_a   1.000
_cell.length_b   1.000
_cell.length_c   1.000
_cell.angle_alpha   90.00
_cell.angle_beta   90.00
_cell.angle_gamma   90.00
#
_symmetry.space_group_name_H-M   'P 1'
#
loop_
_entity.id
_entity.type
_entity.pdbx_description
1 polymer ?
#
loop_
_entity_poly.entity_id
_entity_poly.type
_entity_poly.pdbx_seq_one_letter_code
_entity_poly.pdbx_strand_id
1 'polypeptide(L)'
;MVARLADLDVAGKVVLLRADFNVPLDTDADGATIITDDRRIRSSVPTIKALTDRGARVAILAHLGRPKGEVVARLSLRPVAARLSELLGQPVAVADDVCGPSAAATIASLSDGQVAVLENVRFDPRETSKDPDVRTELASQWAAMGDVFVSDGFGVVHRNQASVTELAALLPHAAGLLVEKEAHVLSLIHI
;
A
#
# COMPACT_ATOMS: atom_id res chain seq x y z
N MET A 1 -13.13 -18.68 2.83
CA MET A 1 -12.02 -18.88 1.85
C MET A 1 -11.53 -17.49 1.48
N VAL A 2 -10.25 -17.19 1.56
CA VAL A 2 -9.71 -15.87 1.16
C VAL A 2 -9.77 -15.81 -0.37
N ALA A 3 -10.33 -14.72 -0.93
CA ALA A 3 -10.35 -14.52 -2.37
C ALA A 3 -8.92 -14.39 -2.89
N ARG A 4 -8.63 -15.03 -4.03
CA ARG A 4 -7.29 -15.01 -4.65
C ARG A 4 -7.17 -13.82 -5.59
N LEU A 5 -5.96 -13.30 -5.71
CA LEU A 5 -5.68 -12.21 -6.64
C LEU A 5 -6.10 -12.53 -8.07
N ALA A 6 -5.94 -13.79 -8.49
CA ALA A 6 -6.30 -14.25 -9.83
C ALA A 6 -7.81 -14.12 -10.15
N ASP A 7 -8.65 -14.25 -9.13
CA ASP A 7 -10.12 -14.26 -9.27
C ASP A 7 -10.73 -12.86 -9.20
N LEU A 8 -9.93 -11.84 -8.83
CA LEU A 8 -10.38 -10.46 -8.70
C LEU A 8 -10.38 -9.78 -10.08
N ASP A 9 -11.51 -9.18 -10.46
CA ASP A 9 -11.61 -8.36 -11.67
C ASP A 9 -10.95 -6.99 -11.41
N VAL A 10 -9.84 -6.70 -12.12
CA VAL A 10 -9.01 -5.51 -11.91
C VAL A 10 -8.77 -4.68 -13.17
N ALA A 11 -9.18 -5.17 -14.34
CA ALA A 11 -8.93 -4.48 -15.61
C ALA A 11 -9.65 -3.13 -15.67
N GLY A 12 -8.90 -2.04 -15.91
CA GLY A 12 -9.41 -0.67 -15.95
C GLY A 12 -9.90 -0.14 -14.59
N LYS A 13 -9.65 -0.87 -13.49
CA LYS A 13 -10.06 -0.46 -12.13
C LYS A 13 -8.94 0.18 -11.35
N VAL A 14 -9.30 1.01 -10.39
CA VAL A 14 -8.39 1.50 -9.36
C VAL A 14 -8.28 0.45 -8.26
N VAL A 15 -7.09 -0.12 -8.12
CA VAL A 15 -6.75 -1.08 -7.07
C VAL A 15 -6.04 -0.36 -5.94
N LEU A 16 -6.64 -0.34 -4.76
CA LEU A 16 -5.98 0.09 -3.54
C LEU A 16 -5.14 -1.09 -3.00
N LEU A 17 -3.83 -0.97 -3.07
CA LEU A 17 -2.89 -2.02 -2.65
C LEU A 17 -2.27 -1.68 -1.30
N ARG A 18 -2.53 -2.48 -0.26
CA ARG A 18 -1.81 -2.34 1.01
C ARG A 18 -0.52 -3.14 0.98
N ALA A 19 0.60 -2.44 0.90
CA ALA A 19 1.94 -3.03 0.90
C ALA A 19 2.69 -2.78 2.23
N ASP A 20 3.69 -3.58 2.54
CA ASP A 20 4.60 -3.36 3.68
C ASP A 20 5.92 -2.76 3.20
N PHE A 21 6.00 -1.43 3.22
CA PHE A 21 7.19 -0.66 2.85
C PHE A 21 7.95 -0.10 4.06
N ASN A 22 7.77 -0.73 5.23
CA ASN A 22 8.49 -0.32 6.44
C ASN A 22 9.97 -0.76 6.38
N VAL A 23 10.72 -0.11 5.51
CA VAL A 23 12.15 -0.35 5.26
C VAL A 23 13.03 0.39 6.27
N PRO A 24 14.24 -0.10 6.57
CA PRO A 24 15.21 0.64 7.36
C PRO A 24 15.76 1.83 6.56
N LEU A 25 15.87 2.94 7.24
CA LEU A 25 16.36 4.22 6.70
C LEU A 25 17.66 4.63 7.39
N ASP A 26 18.53 5.29 6.66
CA ASP A 26 19.71 6.01 7.15
C ASP A 26 19.76 7.40 6.53
N THR A 27 20.78 8.16 6.87
CA THR A 27 21.03 9.51 6.33
C THR A 27 22.40 9.50 5.68
N ASP A 28 22.49 9.92 4.43
CA ASP A 28 23.78 10.05 3.75
C ASP A 28 24.58 11.29 4.23
N ALA A 29 25.78 11.47 3.66
CA ALA A 29 26.68 12.56 4.02
C ALA A 29 26.10 13.95 3.72
N ASP A 30 25.15 14.04 2.79
CA ASP A 30 24.48 15.28 2.36
C ASP A 30 23.18 15.53 3.14
N GLY A 31 22.82 14.66 4.08
CA GLY A 31 21.62 14.75 4.90
C GLY A 31 20.36 14.19 4.25
N ALA A 32 20.46 13.53 3.09
CA ALA A 32 19.33 12.92 2.43
C ALA A 32 18.98 11.55 3.05
N THR A 33 17.68 11.23 3.09
CA THR A 33 17.20 9.93 3.56
C THR A 33 17.47 8.85 2.52
N ILE A 34 18.18 7.79 2.93
CA ILE A 34 18.49 6.63 2.08
C ILE A 34 17.89 5.35 2.66
N ILE A 35 17.52 4.44 1.76
CA ILE A 35 17.02 3.09 2.10
C ILE A 35 18.22 2.14 2.15
N THR A 36 18.45 1.53 3.30
CA THR A 36 19.59 0.61 3.50
C THR A 36 19.25 -0.85 3.16
N ASP A 37 17.98 -1.20 3.11
CA ASP A 37 17.48 -2.53 2.73
C ASP A 37 16.12 -2.40 2.05
N ASP A 38 16.05 -2.78 0.77
CA ASP A 38 14.86 -2.65 -0.08
C ASP A 38 14.06 -3.97 -0.25
N ARG A 39 14.40 -5.03 0.51
CA ARG A 39 13.76 -6.36 0.35
C ARG A 39 12.25 -6.31 0.45
N ARG A 40 11.67 -5.48 1.33
CA ARG A 40 10.21 -5.33 1.48
C ARG A 40 9.57 -4.71 0.24
N ILE A 41 10.24 -3.73 -0.38
CA ILE A 41 9.76 -3.14 -1.63
C ILE A 41 9.80 -4.19 -2.74
N ARG A 42 10.93 -4.91 -2.87
CA ARG A 42 11.09 -6.00 -3.86
C ARG A 42 10.04 -7.09 -3.71
N SER A 43 9.66 -7.43 -2.47
CA SER A 43 8.68 -8.47 -2.20
C SER A 43 7.28 -8.15 -2.73
N SER A 44 6.91 -6.87 -2.84
CA SER A 44 5.62 -6.44 -3.39
C SER A 44 5.62 -6.27 -4.91
N VAL A 45 6.80 -6.24 -5.56
CA VAL A 45 6.91 -6.06 -7.02
C VAL A 45 6.11 -7.11 -7.81
N PRO A 46 6.14 -8.41 -7.47
CA PRO A 46 5.34 -9.42 -8.19
C PRO A 46 3.84 -9.14 -8.17
N THR A 47 3.29 -8.73 -7.02
CA THR A 47 1.87 -8.36 -6.90
C THR A 47 1.55 -7.13 -7.73
N ILE A 48 2.39 -6.09 -7.65
CA ILE A 48 2.19 -4.85 -8.41
C ILE A 48 2.20 -5.15 -9.92
N LYS A 49 3.19 -5.92 -10.41
CA LYS A 49 3.26 -6.33 -11.82
C LYS A 49 2.05 -7.16 -12.24
N ALA A 50 1.63 -8.13 -11.44
CA ALA A 50 0.45 -8.94 -11.74
C ALA A 50 -0.83 -8.09 -11.89
N LEU A 51 -0.93 -6.98 -11.15
CA LEU A 51 -2.04 -6.03 -11.26
C LEU A 51 -1.90 -5.14 -12.50
N THR A 52 -0.73 -4.52 -12.70
CA THR A 52 -0.48 -3.60 -13.82
C THR A 52 -0.54 -4.30 -15.18
N ASP A 53 -0.03 -5.53 -15.30
CA ASP A 53 -0.08 -6.36 -16.52
C ASP A 53 -1.54 -6.71 -16.92
N ARG A 54 -2.46 -6.65 -15.97
CA ARG A 54 -3.91 -6.83 -16.19
C ARG A 54 -4.67 -5.51 -16.40
N GLY A 55 -3.94 -4.39 -16.58
CA GLY A 55 -4.52 -3.09 -16.83
C GLY A 55 -5.10 -2.39 -15.59
N ALA A 56 -4.72 -2.80 -14.38
CA ALA A 56 -5.11 -2.08 -13.16
C ALA A 56 -4.37 -0.75 -13.02
N ARG A 57 -5.03 0.25 -12.45
CA ARG A 57 -4.42 1.48 -11.94
C ARG A 57 -4.15 1.26 -10.45
N VAL A 58 -2.88 1.22 -10.04
CA VAL A 58 -2.52 0.78 -8.69
C VAL A 58 -2.18 1.96 -7.81
N ALA A 59 -2.97 2.19 -6.75
CA ALA A 59 -2.68 3.17 -5.70
C ALA A 59 -2.22 2.45 -4.43
N ILE A 60 -0.97 2.67 -4.04
CA ILE A 60 -0.33 1.95 -2.94
C ILE A 60 -0.50 2.72 -1.63
N LEU A 61 -1.03 2.02 -0.64
CA LEU A 61 -1.12 2.40 0.76
C LEU A 61 -0.02 1.69 1.54
N ALA A 62 0.89 2.43 2.16
CA ALA A 62 1.97 1.84 2.93
C ALA A 62 2.31 2.69 4.15
N HIS A 63 3.01 2.09 5.12
CA HIS A 63 3.53 2.82 6.27
C HIS A 63 5.05 2.75 6.32
N LEU A 64 5.64 3.75 6.96
CA LEU A 64 7.07 3.85 7.23
C LEU A 64 7.28 4.40 8.65
N GLY A 65 7.99 3.65 9.47
CA GLY A 65 8.29 4.04 10.84
C GLY A 65 7.05 4.18 11.75
N ARG A 66 7.18 5.06 12.74
CA ARG A 66 6.14 5.30 13.76
C ARG A 66 5.96 6.81 14.01
N PRO A 67 5.35 7.55 13.09
CA PRO A 67 5.16 9.00 13.19
C PRO A 67 4.09 9.43 14.22
N LYS A 68 3.27 8.50 14.71
CA LYS A 68 2.23 8.73 15.75
C LYS A 68 1.13 9.73 15.33
N GLY A 69 0.77 9.75 14.05
CA GLY A 69 -0.27 10.63 13.54
C GLY A 69 0.23 12.03 13.17
N GLU A 70 1.53 12.24 13.09
CA GLU A 70 2.13 13.51 12.69
C GLU A 70 2.88 13.37 11.36
N VAL A 71 2.95 14.45 10.59
CA VAL A 71 3.75 14.50 9.37
C VAL A 71 5.22 14.66 9.74
N VAL A 72 6.02 13.65 9.47
CA VAL A 72 7.46 13.62 9.75
C VAL A 72 8.21 13.46 8.43
N ALA A 73 8.86 14.51 7.94
CA ALA A 73 9.48 14.56 6.61
C ALA A 73 10.38 13.35 6.30
N ARG A 74 11.24 12.91 7.24
CA ARG A 74 12.12 11.74 7.08
C ARG A 74 11.37 10.41 6.95
N LEU A 75 10.08 10.36 7.27
CA LEU A 75 9.22 9.18 7.16
C LEU A 75 8.26 9.28 5.97
N SER A 76 8.48 10.24 5.06
CA SER A 76 7.76 10.30 3.78
C SER A 76 8.07 9.08 2.91
N LEU A 77 7.08 8.63 2.17
CA LEU A 77 7.21 7.51 1.23
C LEU A 77 7.87 7.91 -0.11
N ARG A 78 8.27 9.16 -0.32
CA ARG A 78 8.93 9.61 -1.55
C ARG A 78 10.19 8.81 -1.91
N PRO A 79 11.14 8.52 -0.98
CA PRO A 79 12.30 7.67 -1.29
C PRO A 79 11.91 6.24 -1.67
N VAL A 80 10.85 5.72 -1.03
CA VAL A 80 10.31 4.38 -1.35
C VAL A 80 9.71 4.36 -2.75
N ALA A 81 8.95 5.38 -3.14
CA ALA A 81 8.37 5.50 -4.47
C ALA A 81 9.44 5.63 -5.56
N ALA A 82 10.52 6.40 -5.30
CA ALA A 82 11.66 6.49 -6.21
C ALA A 82 12.31 5.11 -6.41
N ARG A 83 12.56 4.37 -5.32
CA ARG A 83 13.12 3.03 -5.41
C ARG A 83 12.19 2.04 -6.10
N LEU A 84 10.89 2.13 -5.86
CA LEU A 84 9.89 1.31 -6.53
C LEU A 84 9.85 1.59 -8.05
N SER A 85 9.97 2.86 -8.45
CA SER A 85 10.04 3.27 -9.87
C SER A 85 11.21 2.59 -10.58
N GLU A 86 12.40 2.55 -9.95
CA GLU A 86 13.57 1.83 -10.49
C GLU A 86 13.29 0.33 -10.66
N LEU A 87 12.67 -0.31 -9.64
CA LEU A 87 12.38 -1.74 -9.65
C LEU A 87 11.30 -2.14 -10.65
N LEU A 88 10.34 -1.27 -10.91
CA LEU A 88 9.29 -1.49 -11.90
C LEU A 88 9.73 -1.13 -13.34
N GLY A 89 10.76 -0.26 -13.48
CA GLY A 89 11.18 0.27 -14.76
C GLY A 89 10.17 1.25 -15.39
N GLN A 90 9.31 1.86 -14.56
CA GLN A 90 8.33 2.86 -14.98
C GLN A 90 8.15 3.94 -13.92
N PRO A 91 7.68 5.14 -14.29
CA PRO A 91 7.39 6.19 -13.33
C PRO A 91 6.34 5.75 -12.30
N VAL A 92 6.56 6.12 -11.04
CA VAL A 92 5.60 5.95 -9.95
C VAL A 92 5.19 7.34 -9.46
N ALA A 93 3.92 7.67 -9.58
CA ALA A 93 3.38 8.93 -9.08
C ALA A 93 3.37 8.97 -7.55
N VAL A 94 3.47 10.15 -6.96
CA VAL A 94 3.48 10.31 -5.49
C VAL A 94 2.48 11.37 -5.09
N ALA A 95 1.57 11.05 -4.18
CA ALA A 95 0.68 12.01 -3.57
C ALA A 95 1.36 12.70 -2.37
N ASP A 96 0.95 13.92 -2.07
CA ASP A 96 1.47 14.71 -0.94
C ASP A 96 0.68 14.50 0.36
N ASP A 97 -0.44 13.81 0.27
CA ASP A 97 -1.31 13.52 1.40
C ASP A 97 -1.75 12.05 1.43
N VAL A 98 -2.38 11.67 2.54
CA VAL A 98 -2.81 10.28 2.81
C VAL A 98 -4.13 9.95 2.11
N CYS A 99 -5.07 10.90 2.10
CA CYS A 99 -6.45 10.69 1.61
C CYS A 99 -7.13 12.00 1.19
N GLY A 100 -6.37 13.06 1.01
CA GLY A 100 -6.87 14.40 0.67
C GLY A 100 -6.91 14.66 -0.84
N PRO A 101 -6.95 15.95 -1.22
CA PRO A 101 -7.04 16.36 -2.63
C PRO A 101 -5.88 15.89 -3.49
N SER A 102 -4.64 15.80 -2.92
CA SER A 102 -3.48 15.32 -3.66
C SER A 102 -3.60 13.83 -3.99
N ALA A 103 -4.02 13.01 -3.01
CA ALA A 103 -4.27 11.58 -3.24
C ALA A 103 -5.34 11.37 -4.32
N ALA A 104 -6.47 12.08 -4.21
CA ALA A 104 -7.56 11.98 -5.19
C ALA A 104 -7.11 12.40 -6.59
N ALA A 105 -6.41 13.52 -6.74
CA ALA A 105 -5.90 13.99 -8.01
C ALA A 105 -4.85 13.03 -8.61
N THR A 106 -3.94 12.51 -7.77
CA THR A 106 -2.91 11.56 -8.20
C THR A 106 -3.55 10.27 -8.72
N ILE A 107 -4.51 9.70 -8.00
CA ILE A 107 -5.22 8.49 -8.41
C ILE A 107 -6.01 8.74 -9.71
N ALA A 108 -6.72 9.87 -9.80
CA ALA A 108 -7.51 10.20 -10.99
C ALA A 108 -6.66 10.41 -12.25
N SER A 109 -5.38 10.79 -12.09
CA SER A 109 -4.44 10.98 -13.21
C SER A 109 -3.84 9.68 -13.75
N LEU A 110 -4.00 8.55 -13.06
CA LEU A 110 -3.44 7.27 -13.49
C LEU A 110 -4.15 6.74 -14.73
N SER A 111 -3.37 6.30 -15.69
CA SER A 111 -3.79 5.44 -16.79
C SER A 111 -3.63 3.96 -16.42
N ASP A 112 -4.26 3.08 -17.21
CA ASP A 112 -4.16 1.63 -17.01
C ASP A 112 -2.69 1.18 -17.01
N GLY A 113 -2.33 0.33 -16.05
CA GLY A 113 -0.97 -0.15 -15.83
C GLY A 113 -0.05 0.80 -15.05
N GLN A 114 -0.51 2.00 -14.70
CA GLN A 114 0.29 2.93 -13.90
C GLN A 114 0.13 2.74 -12.40
N VAL A 115 1.13 3.24 -11.67
CA VAL A 115 1.28 3.07 -10.23
C VAL A 115 1.46 4.43 -9.54
N ALA A 116 0.79 4.60 -8.41
CA ALA A 116 1.02 5.70 -7.48
C ALA A 116 1.28 5.18 -6.07
N VAL A 117 2.04 5.93 -5.29
CA VAL A 117 2.19 5.76 -3.84
C VAL A 117 1.54 6.96 -3.15
N LEU A 118 0.61 6.71 -2.24
CA LEU A 118 0.06 7.75 -1.37
C LEU A 118 1.06 8.03 -0.24
N GLU A 119 0.87 9.16 0.47
CA GLU A 119 1.76 9.46 1.59
C GLU A 119 1.52 8.48 2.76
N ASN A 120 2.51 8.39 3.65
CA ASN A 120 2.56 7.45 4.78
C ASN A 120 1.23 7.42 5.56
N VAL A 121 0.51 6.30 5.50
CA VAL A 121 -0.83 6.17 6.13
C VAL A 121 -0.82 6.48 7.62
N ARG A 122 0.32 6.34 8.30
CA ARG A 122 0.50 6.66 9.72
C ARG A 122 0.69 8.13 10.02
N PHE A 123 0.70 9.01 9.02
CA PHE A 123 0.58 10.46 9.24
C PHE A 123 -0.84 10.85 9.64
N ASP A 124 -1.82 10.00 9.34
CA ASP A 124 -3.18 10.19 9.84
C ASP A 124 -3.38 9.41 11.14
N PRO A 125 -3.74 10.07 12.26
CA PRO A 125 -3.93 9.41 13.54
C PRO A 125 -5.08 8.38 13.55
N ARG A 126 -6.04 8.51 12.62
CA ARG A 126 -7.16 7.58 12.47
C ARG A 126 -6.72 6.19 12.03
N GLU A 127 -5.59 6.06 11.32
CA GLU A 127 -5.05 4.78 10.84
C GLU A 127 -4.89 3.74 11.97
N THR A 128 -4.42 4.18 13.13
CA THR A 128 -4.14 3.32 14.28
C THR A 128 -5.03 3.58 15.48
N SER A 129 -6.16 4.25 15.30
CA SER A 129 -7.13 4.50 16.36
C SER A 129 -7.63 3.18 16.96
N LYS A 130 -7.91 3.19 18.26
CA LYS A 130 -8.56 2.05 18.94
C LYS A 130 -10.05 1.98 18.61
N ASP A 131 -10.65 3.11 18.26
CA ASP A 131 -12.05 3.23 17.89
C ASP A 131 -12.24 2.78 16.44
N PRO A 132 -13.04 1.72 16.17
CA PRO A 132 -13.29 1.22 14.82
C PRO A 132 -14.06 2.23 13.96
N ASP A 133 -14.92 3.06 14.54
CA ASP A 133 -15.68 4.06 13.78
C ASP A 133 -14.75 5.12 13.20
N VAL A 134 -13.78 5.58 14.00
CA VAL A 134 -12.74 6.52 13.56
C VAL A 134 -11.87 5.93 12.45
N ARG A 135 -11.52 4.63 12.53
CA ARG A 135 -10.78 3.95 11.45
C ARG A 135 -11.63 3.84 10.19
N THR A 136 -12.93 3.57 10.35
CA THR A 136 -13.86 3.43 9.23
C THR A 136 -14.04 4.75 8.47
N GLU A 137 -13.99 5.90 9.14
CA GLU A 137 -13.99 7.21 8.47
C GLU A 137 -12.84 7.34 7.48
N LEU A 138 -11.61 7.00 7.90
CA LEU A 138 -10.42 7.06 7.05
C LEU A 138 -10.53 6.05 5.90
N ALA A 139 -10.91 4.81 6.21
CA ALA A 139 -11.07 3.77 5.20
C ALA A 139 -12.13 4.13 4.16
N SER A 140 -13.21 4.80 4.55
CA SER A 140 -14.27 5.28 3.66
C SER A 140 -13.77 6.32 2.66
N GLN A 141 -12.84 7.19 3.08
CA GLN A 141 -12.22 8.17 2.19
C GLN A 141 -11.38 7.48 1.11
N TRP A 142 -10.61 6.46 1.45
CA TRP A 142 -9.90 5.66 0.45
C TRP A 142 -10.86 4.85 -0.42
N ALA A 143 -11.86 4.20 0.17
CA ALA A 143 -12.84 3.41 -0.58
C ALA A 143 -13.59 4.23 -1.64
N ALA A 144 -13.78 5.55 -1.40
CA ALA A 144 -14.36 6.46 -2.39
C ALA A 144 -13.44 6.74 -3.59
N MET A 145 -12.14 6.44 -3.48
CA MET A 145 -11.14 6.67 -4.53
C MET A 145 -10.72 5.37 -5.26
N GLY A 146 -11.22 4.21 -4.84
CA GLY A 146 -10.83 2.91 -5.40
C GLY A 146 -12.01 1.98 -5.62
N ASP A 147 -11.82 1.01 -6.52
CA ASP A 147 -12.85 0.03 -6.90
C ASP A 147 -12.68 -1.29 -6.16
N VAL A 148 -11.45 -1.70 -5.89
CA VAL A 148 -11.10 -2.98 -5.26
C VAL A 148 -9.89 -2.81 -4.32
N PHE A 149 -9.77 -3.71 -3.35
CA PHE A 149 -8.67 -3.69 -2.38
C PHE A 149 -7.84 -4.98 -2.45
N VAL A 150 -6.52 -4.84 -2.39
CA VAL A 150 -5.59 -5.98 -2.32
C VAL A 150 -4.68 -5.82 -1.09
N SER A 151 -4.69 -6.83 -0.23
CA SER A 151 -3.83 -6.89 0.96
C SER A 151 -2.56 -7.69 0.66
N ASP A 152 -1.41 -7.01 0.58
CA ASP A 152 -0.09 -7.62 0.31
C ASP A 152 0.95 -7.32 1.40
N GLY A 153 0.52 -6.71 2.49
CA GLY A 153 1.38 -6.39 3.62
C GLY A 153 1.38 -7.48 4.68
N PHE A 154 2.01 -8.63 4.46
CA PHE A 154 2.00 -9.76 5.39
C PHE A 154 2.36 -9.38 6.84
N GLY A 155 3.35 -8.51 7.04
CA GLY A 155 3.76 -8.04 8.37
C GLY A 155 2.72 -7.22 9.13
N VAL A 156 1.59 -6.86 8.51
CA VAL A 156 0.52 -6.04 9.11
C VAL A 156 -0.88 -6.65 9.03
N VAL A 157 -1.06 -7.79 8.36
CA VAL A 157 -2.40 -8.43 8.17
C VAL A 157 -3.13 -8.73 9.48
N HIS A 158 -2.40 -8.89 10.59
CA HIS A 158 -2.96 -9.16 11.91
C HIS A 158 -3.35 -7.89 12.70
N ARG A 159 -3.15 -6.71 12.12
CA ARG A 159 -3.37 -5.43 12.82
C ARG A 159 -4.73 -4.86 12.50
N ASN A 160 -5.44 -4.39 13.53
CA ASN A 160 -6.66 -3.60 13.37
C ASN A 160 -6.25 -2.16 13.00
N GLN A 161 -6.18 -1.88 11.71
CA GLN A 161 -5.80 -0.59 11.13
C GLN A 161 -6.75 -0.25 9.99
N ALA A 162 -7.03 1.04 9.79
CA ALA A 162 -7.97 1.51 8.76
C ALA A 162 -7.60 0.97 7.37
N SER A 163 -6.31 0.98 7.02
CA SER A 163 -5.80 0.49 5.74
C SER A 163 -5.72 -1.04 5.62
N VAL A 164 -6.12 -1.79 6.64
CA VAL A 164 -6.06 -3.27 6.67
C VAL A 164 -7.44 -3.86 6.84
N THR A 165 -8.06 -3.70 8.03
CA THR A 165 -9.33 -4.35 8.38
C THR A 165 -10.54 -3.61 7.83
N GLU A 166 -10.62 -2.31 8.05
CA GLU A 166 -11.79 -1.51 7.67
C GLU A 166 -11.89 -1.36 6.15
N LEU A 167 -10.78 -1.11 5.48
CA LEU A 167 -10.77 -0.97 4.01
C LEU A 167 -11.16 -2.29 3.31
N ALA A 168 -10.70 -3.44 3.84
CA ALA A 168 -11.11 -4.75 3.35
C ALA A 168 -12.60 -5.04 3.53
N ALA A 169 -13.23 -4.45 4.55
CA ALA A 169 -14.67 -4.60 4.78
C ALA A 169 -15.54 -3.75 3.83
N LEU A 170 -14.97 -2.70 3.23
CA LEU A 170 -15.71 -1.73 2.40
C LEU A 170 -15.66 -2.05 0.90
N LEU A 171 -14.67 -2.80 0.43
CA LEU A 171 -14.45 -3.07 -0.99
C LEU A 171 -14.35 -4.57 -1.29
N PRO A 172 -14.68 -5.00 -2.53
CA PRO A 172 -14.26 -6.31 -3.00
C PRO A 172 -12.75 -6.45 -2.83
N HIS A 173 -12.29 -7.54 -2.21
CA HIS A 173 -10.89 -7.66 -1.82
C HIS A 173 -10.32 -9.05 -2.05
N ALA A 174 -8.99 -9.10 -2.17
CA ALA A 174 -8.21 -10.33 -2.25
C ALA A 174 -6.86 -10.20 -1.52
N ALA A 175 -6.24 -11.35 -1.24
CA ALA A 175 -4.83 -11.39 -0.85
C ALA A 175 -3.94 -11.12 -2.07
N GLY A 176 -2.84 -10.39 -1.87
CA GLY A 176 -1.77 -10.29 -2.86
C GLY A 176 -0.88 -11.52 -2.86
N LEU A 177 -0.02 -11.65 -3.88
CA LEU A 177 0.82 -12.82 -4.08
C LEU A 177 1.78 -13.10 -2.91
N LEU A 178 2.27 -12.05 -2.23
CA LEU A 178 3.12 -12.21 -1.05
C LEU A 178 2.34 -12.85 0.09
N VAL A 179 1.14 -12.36 0.38
CA VAL A 179 0.27 -12.91 1.44
C VAL A 179 -0.18 -14.33 1.10
N GLU A 180 -0.54 -14.61 -0.15
CA GLU A 180 -0.88 -15.96 -0.61
C GLU A 180 0.27 -16.94 -0.38
N LYS A 181 1.51 -16.55 -0.77
CA LYS A 181 2.71 -17.35 -0.59
C LYS A 181 3.00 -17.66 0.88
N GLU A 182 2.98 -16.64 1.73
CA GLU A 182 3.26 -16.79 3.16
C GLU A 182 2.18 -17.63 3.87
N ALA A 183 0.90 -17.44 3.52
CA ALA A 183 -0.20 -18.25 4.04
C ALA A 183 -0.06 -19.72 3.63
N HIS A 184 0.39 -19.99 2.39
CA HIS A 184 0.64 -21.35 1.94
C HIS A 184 1.78 -22.02 2.71
N VAL A 185 2.90 -21.32 2.92
CA VAL A 185 4.04 -21.83 3.70
C VAL A 185 3.62 -22.17 5.13
N LEU A 186 2.85 -21.28 5.78
CA LEU A 186 2.35 -21.53 7.14
C LEU A 186 1.41 -22.73 7.21
N SER A 187 0.58 -22.95 6.18
CA SER A 187 -0.33 -24.11 6.12
C SER A 187 0.41 -25.44 6.02
N LEU A 188 1.61 -25.45 5.42
CA LEU A 188 2.45 -26.65 5.31
C LEU A 188 3.18 -27.00 6.62
N ILE A 189 3.41 -26.02 7.50
CA ILE A 189 4.07 -26.23 8.79
C ILE A 189 3.11 -26.83 9.84
N HIS A 190 1.81 -26.69 9.64
CA HIS A 190 0.77 -27.18 10.55
C HIS A 190 0.15 -28.54 10.14
N ILE A 191 0.78 -29.23 9.17
CA ILE A 191 0.53 -30.65 8.85
C ILE A 191 1.65 -31.48 9.48
#